data_49a03eb97c5e4c30bb1f4b0268e2fbfe
#
_entry.id   49a03eb97c5e4c30bb1f4b0268e2fbfe
#
_cell.length_a   1.000
_cell.length_b   1.000
_cell.length_c   1.000
_cell.angle_alpha   90.00
_cell.angle_beta   90.00
_cell.angle_gamma   90.00
#
_symmetry.space_group_name_H-M   'P 1'
#
loop_
_entity.id
_entity.type
_entity.pdbx_description
1 polymer ?
#
loop_
_entity_poly.entity_id
_entity_poly.type
_entity_poly.pdbx_seq_one_letter_code
_entity_poly.pdbx_strand_id
1 'polypeptide(L)'
;MARVTNHAAQRTKERLGISKRIADKNADKALQMGIKHSDTSGSLHRYISSLYWKQQAANNVRIYCDNVYIFHNDTLITVFPLPQKYRKTTSKIKKGRKS
;
A
#
# COMPACT_ATOMS: atom_id res chain seq x y z
N MET A 1 -2.39 14.54 -3.02
CA MET A 1 -2.04 14.45 -1.61
C MET A 1 -2.93 13.44 -0.91
N ALA A 2 -2.35 12.50 -0.19
CA ALA A 2 -3.15 11.48 0.49
C ALA A 2 -3.86 12.05 1.72
N ARG A 3 -5.07 11.56 1.97
CA ARG A 3 -5.79 11.86 3.20
C ARG A 3 -5.71 10.65 4.10
N VAL A 4 -5.33 10.85 5.36
CA VAL A 4 -5.27 9.78 6.34
C VAL A 4 -6.31 10.08 7.42
N THR A 5 -7.38 9.27 7.45
CA THR A 5 -8.42 9.43 8.47
C THR A 5 -7.88 9.04 9.84
N ASN A 6 -8.55 9.49 10.90
CA ASN A 6 -8.16 9.11 12.26
C ASN A 6 -8.19 7.59 12.46
N HIS A 7 -9.16 6.92 11.86
CA HIS A 7 -9.28 5.47 11.91
C HIS A 7 -8.09 4.79 11.23
N ALA A 8 -7.70 5.27 10.05
CA ALA A 8 -6.56 4.72 9.33
C ALA A 8 -5.26 5.00 10.08
N ALA A 9 -5.10 6.19 10.67
CA ALA A 9 -3.93 6.54 11.47
C ALA A 9 -3.80 5.63 12.69
N GLN A 10 -4.91 5.34 13.35
CA GLN A 10 -4.93 4.46 14.52
C GLN A 10 -4.53 3.03 14.12
N ARG A 11 -5.07 2.52 13.03
CA ARG A 11 -4.72 1.19 12.54
C ARG A 11 -3.25 1.09 12.14
N THR A 12 -2.72 2.16 11.52
CA THR A 12 -1.31 2.22 11.15
C THR A 12 -0.43 2.16 12.39
N LYS A 13 -0.79 2.91 13.42
CA LYS A 13 -0.05 2.90 14.69
C LYS A 13 -0.10 1.52 15.34
N GLU A 14 -1.27 0.89 15.37
CA GLU A 14 -1.44 -0.43 15.98
C GLU A 14 -0.67 -1.52 15.24
N ARG A 15 -0.66 -1.48 13.92
CA ARG A 15 -0.06 -2.53 13.10
C ARG A 15 1.41 -2.32 12.81
N LEU A 16 1.82 -1.08 12.60
CA LEU A 16 3.19 -0.75 12.19
C LEU A 16 3.97 0.05 13.23
N GLY A 17 3.30 0.52 14.30
CA GLY A 17 3.96 1.28 15.34
C GLY A 17 4.41 2.67 14.91
N ILE A 18 3.85 3.24 13.85
CA ILE A 18 4.24 4.56 13.37
C ILE A 18 3.17 5.60 13.68
N SER A 19 3.62 6.85 13.89
CA SER A 19 2.75 7.96 14.23
C SER A 19 1.92 8.42 13.03
N LYS A 20 0.86 9.19 13.31
CA LYS A 20 0.02 9.76 12.25
C LYS A 20 0.84 10.62 11.28
N ARG A 21 1.80 11.38 11.80
CA ARG A 21 2.65 12.24 10.97
C ARG A 21 3.44 11.43 9.95
N ILE A 22 4.02 10.31 10.38
CA ILE A 22 4.77 9.44 9.48
C ILE A 22 3.82 8.70 8.54
N ALA A 23 2.63 8.30 9.03
CA ALA A 23 1.62 7.66 8.20
C ALA A 23 1.16 8.59 7.08
N ASP A 24 0.92 9.87 7.37
CA ASP A 24 0.56 10.87 6.36
C ASP A 24 1.63 10.96 5.28
N LYS A 25 2.89 11.07 5.69
CA LYS A 25 4.01 11.19 4.77
C LYS A 25 4.18 9.95 3.90
N ASN A 26 4.08 8.78 4.51
CA ASN A 26 4.23 7.51 3.79
C ASN A 26 3.06 7.28 2.84
N ALA A 27 1.85 7.66 3.22
CA ALA A 27 0.68 7.55 2.35
C ALA A 27 0.83 8.42 1.10
N ASP A 28 1.32 9.65 1.26
CA ASP A 28 1.62 10.52 0.11
C ASP A 28 2.64 9.87 -0.82
N LYS A 29 3.71 9.31 -0.27
CA LYS A 29 4.73 8.65 -1.07
C LYS A 29 4.20 7.39 -1.74
N ALA A 30 3.33 6.65 -1.07
CA ALA A 30 2.71 5.47 -1.67
C ALA A 30 1.86 5.86 -2.89
N LEU A 31 1.13 6.96 -2.82
CA LEU A 31 0.36 7.45 -3.97
C LEU A 31 1.25 7.92 -5.11
N GLN A 32 2.38 8.54 -4.80
CA GLN A 32 3.27 9.10 -5.80
C GLN A 32 4.16 8.06 -6.45
N MET A 33 4.72 7.14 -5.66
CA MET A 33 5.76 6.23 -6.14
C MET A 33 5.57 4.78 -5.71
N GLY A 34 4.45 4.45 -5.07
CA GLY A 34 4.18 3.07 -4.68
C GLY A 34 3.94 2.17 -5.89
N ILE A 35 4.17 0.88 -5.71
CA ILE A 35 3.93 -0.11 -6.75
C ILE A 35 2.42 -0.26 -6.95
N LYS A 36 1.97 -0.12 -8.19
CA LYS A 36 0.55 -0.23 -8.55
C LYS A 36 0.19 -1.67 -8.90
N HIS A 37 -1.09 -1.97 -8.85
CA HIS A 37 -1.62 -3.25 -9.31
C HIS A 37 -1.15 -3.56 -10.75
N SER A 38 -1.18 -2.55 -11.61
CA SER A 38 -0.77 -2.70 -13.02
C SER A 38 0.73 -2.97 -13.18
N ASP A 39 1.55 -2.70 -12.17
CA ASP A 39 2.99 -2.97 -12.20
C ASP A 39 3.32 -4.40 -11.78
N THR A 40 2.33 -5.19 -11.37
CA THR A 40 2.53 -6.52 -10.82
C THR A 40 2.09 -7.61 -11.78
N SER A 41 2.60 -8.82 -11.57
CA SER A 41 2.21 -9.98 -12.34
C SER A 41 2.29 -11.23 -11.46
N GLY A 42 1.76 -12.35 -11.96
CA GLY A 42 1.83 -13.63 -11.27
C GLY A 42 1.08 -13.66 -9.95
N SER A 43 1.67 -14.29 -8.94
CA SER A 43 1.03 -14.47 -7.64
C SER A 43 0.81 -13.16 -6.89
N LEU A 44 1.72 -12.20 -7.03
CA LEU A 44 1.56 -10.89 -6.40
C LEU A 44 0.35 -10.16 -6.99
N HIS A 45 0.20 -10.20 -8.31
CA HIS A 45 -0.96 -9.59 -8.98
C HIS A 45 -2.26 -10.21 -8.47
N ARG A 46 -2.31 -11.53 -8.35
CA ARG A 46 -3.50 -12.21 -7.82
C ARG A 46 -3.78 -11.86 -6.36
N TYR A 47 -2.70 -11.71 -5.57
CA TYR A 47 -2.85 -11.29 -4.18
C TYR A 47 -3.51 -9.91 -4.09
N ILE A 48 -3.02 -8.94 -4.87
CA ILE A 48 -3.58 -7.59 -4.85
C ILE A 48 -5.02 -7.61 -5.37
N SER A 49 -5.30 -8.39 -6.42
CA SER A 49 -6.66 -8.55 -6.92
C SER A 49 -7.62 -9.04 -5.83
N SER A 50 -7.15 -9.98 -4.99
CA SER A 50 -7.97 -10.47 -3.87
C SER A 50 -8.27 -9.40 -2.84
N LEU A 51 -7.36 -8.44 -2.67
CA LEU A 51 -7.57 -7.31 -1.75
C LEU A 51 -8.69 -6.40 -2.24
N TYR A 52 -8.79 -6.17 -3.56
CA TYR A 52 -9.90 -5.41 -4.13
C TYR A 52 -11.23 -6.09 -3.87
N TRP A 53 -11.26 -7.42 -3.90
CA TRP A 53 -12.48 -8.17 -3.58
C TRP A 53 -12.86 -8.04 -2.11
N LYS A 54 -11.89 -8.12 -1.21
CA LYS A 54 -12.13 -8.05 0.24
C LYS A 54 -12.47 -6.63 0.69
N GLN A 55 -11.86 -5.62 0.08
CA GLN A 55 -12.04 -4.21 0.43
C GLN A 55 -12.82 -3.52 -0.68
N GLN A 56 -14.13 -3.75 -0.71
CA GLN A 56 -14.96 -3.26 -1.80
C GLN A 56 -14.93 -1.75 -1.99
N ALA A 57 -14.67 -0.98 -0.92
CA ALA A 57 -14.52 0.46 -1.01
C ALA A 57 -13.19 0.87 -1.65
N ALA A 58 -12.22 -0.04 -1.72
CA ALA A 58 -10.90 0.27 -2.25
C ALA A 58 -10.92 0.34 -3.77
N ASN A 59 -10.30 1.37 -4.32
CA ASN A 59 -10.11 1.48 -5.76
C ASN A 59 -8.65 1.75 -6.13
N ASN A 60 -7.75 1.77 -5.14
CA ASN A 60 -6.34 2.08 -5.37
C ASN A 60 -5.49 1.41 -4.29
N VAL A 61 -4.83 0.32 -4.66
CA VAL A 61 -3.93 -0.40 -3.76
C VAL A 61 -2.49 -0.12 -4.19
N ARG A 62 -1.65 0.30 -3.25
CA ARG A 62 -0.24 0.60 -3.49
C ARG A 62 0.64 -0.15 -2.51
N ILE A 63 1.83 -0.55 -2.98
CA ILE A 63 2.84 -1.18 -2.11
C ILE A 63 4.01 -0.21 -2.00
N TYR A 64 4.35 0.14 -0.77
CA TYR A 64 5.44 1.08 -0.49
C TYR A 64 6.15 0.66 0.80
N CYS A 65 7.49 0.57 0.77
CA CYS A 65 8.31 0.18 1.93
C CYS A 65 7.84 -1.12 2.58
N ASP A 66 7.53 -2.13 1.76
CA ASP A 66 7.08 -3.47 2.19
C ASP A 66 5.76 -3.44 2.97
N ASN A 67 4.95 -2.41 2.77
CA ASN A 67 3.62 -2.30 3.35
C ASN A 67 2.60 -2.10 2.25
N VAL A 68 1.39 -2.61 2.49
CA VAL A 68 0.27 -2.48 1.57
C VAL A 68 -0.61 -1.33 2.02
N TYR A 69 -0.78 -0.33 1.17
CA TYR A 69 -1.62 0.85 1.42
C TYR A 69 -2.88 0.74 0.59
N ILE A 70 -4.03 0.74 1.24
CA ILE A 70 -5.32 0.61 0.57
C ILE A 70 -6.03 1.94 0.63
N PHE A 71 -6.33 2.49 -0.55
CA PHE A 71 -6.97 3.80 -0.70
C PHE A 71 -8.33 3.69 -1.37
N HIS A 72 -9.20 4.63 -1.06
CA HIS A 72 -10.35 5.00 -1.88
C HIS A 72 -10.04 6.38 -2.43
N ASN A 73 -9.79 6.48 -3.72
CA ASN A 73 -9.23 7.67 -4.36
C ASN A 73 -7.90 8.04 -3.69
N ASP A 74 -7.83 9.18 -2.99
CA ASP A 74 -6.64 9.61 -2.26
C ASP A 74 -6.76 9.44 -0.74
N THR A 75 -7.84 8.81 -0.27
CA THR A 75 -8.08 8.61 1.16
C THR A 75 -7.60 7.22 1.60
N LEU A 76 -6.68 7.19 2.54
CA LEU A 76 -6.17 5.92 3.08
C LEU A 76 -7.24 5.24 3.94
N ILE A 77 -7.60 4.01 3.56
CA ILE A 77 -8.55 3.19 4.30
C ILE A 77 -7.84 2.39 5.37
N THR A 78 -6.75 1.72 4.99
CA THR A 78 -5.98 0.89 5.92
C THR A 78 -4.59 0.62 5.35
N VAL A 79 -3.69 0.15 6.21
CA VAL A 79 -2.35 -0.27 5.84
C VAL A 79 -1.97 -1.49 6.67
N PHE A 80 -1.25 -2.40 6.07
CA PHE A 80 -0.73 -3.59 6.76
C PHE A 80 0.55 -4.07 6.10
N PRO A 81 1.36 -4.86 6.81
CA PRO A 81 2.61 -5.36 6.24
C PRO A 81 2.36 -6.27 5.03
N LEU A 82 3.19 -6.12 4.00
CA LEU A 82 3.18 -7.04 2.86
C LEU A 82 3.65 -8.42 3.31
N PRO A 83 2.95 -9.51 2.96
CA PRO A 83 3.44 -10.85 3.27
C PRO A 83 4.86 -11.05 2.77
N GLN A 84 5.69 -11.66 3.60
CA GLN A 84 7.13 -11.79 3.34
C GLN A 84 7.43 -12.48 2.00
N LYS A 85 6.59 -13.43 1.60
CA LYS A 85 6.77 -14.16 0.35
C LYS A 85 6.74 -13.29 -0.90
N TYR A 86 6.18 -12.07 -0.82
CA TYR A 86 6.09 -11.15 -1.95
C TYR A 86 7.17 -10.07 -1.94
N ARG A 87 7.97 -9.96 -0.88
CA ARG A 87 8.95 -8.88 -0.75
C ARG A 87 10.04 -8.95 -1.80
N LYS A 88 10.48 -10.15 -2.17
CA LYS A 88 11.47 -10.31 -3.24
C LYS A 88 10.92 -9.83 -4.58
N THR A 89 9.65 -10.15 -4.86
CA THR A 89 9.00 -9.72 -6.09
C THR A 89 8.92 -8.20 -6.17
N THR A 90 8.54 -7.53 -5.08
CA THR A 90 8.47 -6.07 -5.06
C THR A 90 9.84 -5.43 -5.21
N SER A 91 10.88 -6.02 -4.61
CA SER A 91 12.25 -5.54 -4.79
C SER A 91 12.68 -5.59 -6.25
N LYS A 92 12.35 -6.65 -6.96
CA LYS A 92 12.64 -6.78 -8.40
C LYS A 92 11.91 -5.73 -9.22
N ILE A 93 10.65 -5.47 -8.90
CA ILE A 93 9.85 -4.46 -9.59
C ILE A 93 10.48 -3.07 -9.39
N LYS A 94 10.89 -2.75 -8.16
CA LYS A 94 11.56 -1.48 -7.88
C LYS A 94 12.83 -1.31 -8.69
N LYS A 95 13.65 -2.37 -8.79
CA LYS A 95 14.90 -2.33 -9.56
C LYS A 95 14.63 -2.13 -11.05
N GLY A 96 13.56 -2.73 -11.57
CA GLY A 96 13.19 -2.60 -12.97
C GLY A 96 12.55 -1.27 -13.32
N ARG A 97 12.12 -0.49 -12.32
CA ARG A 97 11.45 0.80 -12.49
C ARG A 97 12.42 1.96 -12.42
N LYS A 98 13.54 1.85 -13.00
CA LYS A 98 14.47 2.99 -13.01
C LYS A 98 13.80 4.21 -13.61
N SER A 99 13.67 5.19 -12.82
CA SER A 99 13.23 6.50 -13.28
C SER A 99 14.44 7.35 -13.61
#